data_1a235faa30a1f96f40fe994ee47c7fa9
#
_entry.id   1a235faa30a1f96f40fe994ee47c7fa9
#
_cell.length_a   1.000
_cell.length_b   1.000
_cell.length_c   1.000
_cell.angle_alpha   90.00
_cell.angle_beta   90.00
_cell.angle_gamma   90.00
#
_symmetry.space_group_name_H-M   'P 1'
#
loop_
_entity.id
_entity.type
_entity.pdbx_description
1 polymer ?
#
loop_
_entity_poly.entity_id
_entity_poly.type
_entity_poly.pdbx_seq_one_letter_code
_entity_poly.pdbx_strand_id
1 'polypeptide(L)'
;MKIKILAAGIALTLPFWACAKDVTIIYTNDLHAHVEPYKVPWIADGKRDIGGWANITTLVKQEKAKNKATWFFDAGDYFTGPYISSLTKGKAIIDIMNTMPFDAVTIGNHEFDHGWDNTLLQLSQAKFPIVQGNIFYQNSSKSFWDKPYTIIEKDGVKIGVIGLHGVFAFNDTVSARSEERR
;
A
#
# COMPACT_ATOMS: atom_id res chain seq x y z
N MET A 1 74.13 26.21 -3.09
CA MET A 1 73.19 25.65 -2.09
C MET A 1 71.79 25.81 -2.61
N LYS A 2 71.14 24.73 -3.11
CA LYS A 2 69.77 24.81 -3.71
C LYS A 2 68.81 24.29 -2.65
N ILE A 3 67.92 25.21 -2.18
CA ILE A 3 66.88 24.90 -1.23
C ILE A 3 65.72 24.29 -2.03
N LYS A 4 65.38 23.01 -1.78
CA LYS A 4 64.17 22.39 -2.33
C LYS A 4 63.02 22.64 -1.34
N ILE A 5 62.04 23.44 -1.76
CA ILE A 5 60.82 23.65 -1.02
C ILE A 5 59.88 22.46 -1.34
N LEU A 6 59.65 21.63 -0.33
CA LEU A 6 58.68 20.54 -0.40
C LEU A 6 57.32 21.11 -0.04
N ALA A 7 56.47 21.32 -1.04
CA ALA A 7 55.08 21.73 -0.81
C ALA A 7 54.27 20.50 -0.35
N ALA A 8 54.00 20.40 0.95
CA ALA A 8 53.06 19.40 1.48
C ALA A 8 51.62 19.84 1.17
N GLY A 9 51.00 19.18 0.21
CA GLY A 9 49.56 19.35 -0.05
C GLY A 9 48.73 18.80 1.11
N ILE A 10 48.09 19.67 1.88
CA ILE A 10 47.10 19.30 2.87
C ILE A 10 45.82 18.98 2.07
N ALA A 11 45.55 17.68 1.89
CA ALA A 11 44.25 17.23 1.40
C ALA A 11 43.20 17.51 2.49
N LEU A 12 42.39 18.54 2.32
CA LEU A 12 41.19 18.78 3.13
C LEU A 12 40.20 17.66 2.83
N THR A 13 40.20 16.61 3.62
CA THR A 13 39.10 15.65 3.69
C THR A 13 37.94 16.33 4.41
N LEU A 14 37.04 16.96 3.66
CA LEU A 14 35.77 17.42 4.22
C LEU A 14 35.03 16.15 4.72
N PRO A 15 34.68 16.09 6.00
CA PRO A 15 33.83 14.99 6.45
C PRO A 15 32.48 15.08 5.70
N PHE A 16 32.22 14.11 4.82
CA PHE A 16 30.89 13.87 4.34
C PHE A 16 30.05 13.44 5.54
N TRP A 17 29.32 14.36 6.11
CA TRP A 17 28.33 14.02 7.12
C TRP A 17 27.23 13.25 6.39
N ALA A 18 27.30 11.93 6.47
CA ALA A 18 26.17 11.08 6.08
C ALA A 18 25.05 11.39 7.08
N CYS A 19 24.14 12.26 6.69
CA CYS A 19 22.95 12.54 7.47
C CYS A 19 22.01 11.34 7.31
N ALA A 20 22.05 10.42 8.26
CA ALA A 20 21.06 9.35 8.35
C ALA A 20 19.70 9.99 8.61
N LYS A 21 18.67 9.55 7.88
CA LYS A 21 17.31 10.04 8.03
C LYS A 21 16.40 8.91 8.46
N ASP A 22 15.66 9.11 9.51
CA ASP A 22 14.68 8.15 9.97
C ASP A 22 13.49 8.12 9.01
N VAL A 23 13.19 6.94 8.51
CA VAL A 23 12.07 6.64 7.63
C VAL A 23 11.09 5.75 8.38
N THR A 24 9.81 6.13 8.35
CA THR A 24 8.73 5.31 8.92
C THR A 24 7.88 4.74 7.78
N ILE A 25 7.74 3.43 7.76
CA ILE A 25 6.82 2.72 6.84
C ILE A 25 5.74 2.05 7.69
N ILE A 26 4.50 2.46 7.46
CA ILE A 26 3.30 1.84 8.03
C ILE A 26 2.64 1.06 6.91
N TYR A 27 2.17 -0.12 7.19
CA TYR A 27 1.46 -0.92 6.21
C TYR A 27 0.30 -1.68 6.82
N THR A 28 -0.68 -1.97 5.97
CA THR A 28 -1.80 -2.86 6.23
C THR A 28 -1.91 -3.87 5.08
N ASN A 29 -2.59 -4.97 5.34
CA ASN A 29 -3.00 -5.96 4.38
C ASN A 29 -4.23 -6.69 4.93
N ASP A 30 -4.99 -7.34 4.06
CA ASP A 30 -6.14 -8.15 4.47
C ASP A 30 -7.12 -7.40 5.38
N LEU A 31 -7.43 -6.15 5.05
CA LEU A 31 -8.37 -5.35 5.82
C LEU A 31 -9.81 -5.88 5.75
N HIS A 32 -10.14 -6.63 4.70
CA HIS A 32 -11.39 -7.38 4.54
C HIS A 32 -12.63 -6.63 5.01
N ALA A 33 -12.75 -5.36 4.61
CA ALA A 33 -13.89 -4.49 4.93
C ALA A 33 -14.24 -4.39 6.42
N HIS A 34 -13.34 -4.74 7.34
CA HIS A 34 -13.54 -4.59 8.78
C HIS A 34 -13.42 -3.12 9.21
N VAL A 35 -14.33 -2.30 8.70
CA VAL A 35 -14.34 -0.85 8.90
C VAL A 35 -14.53 -0.49 10.37
N GLU A 36 -15.45 -1.20 11.02
CA GLU A 36 -15.79 -0.97 12.43
C GLU A 36 -14.86 -1.74 13.37
N PRO A 37 -14.57 -1.19 14.54
CA PRO A 37 -13.90 -1.93 15.61
C PRO A 37 -14.76 -3.13 16.06
N TYR A 38 -14.12 -4.22 16.46
CA TYR A 38 -14.81 -5.40 16.91
C TYR A 38 -14.10 -6.08 18.10
N LYS A 39 -14.83 -6.94 18.79
CA LYS A 39 -14.31 -7.66 19.96
C LYS A 39 -13.64 -8.95 19.52
N VAL A 40 -12.41 -9.16 19.98
CA VAL A 40 -11.65 -10.38 19.75
C VAL A 40 -11.50 -11.12 21.07
N PRO A 41 -12.06 -12.33 21.22
CA PRO A 41 -12.13 -13.05 22.51
C PRO A 41 -10.78 -13.23 23.21
N TRP A 42 -9.72 -13.47 22.45
CA TRP A 42 -8.37 -13.67 22.98
C TRP A 42 -7.55 -12.38 23.17
N ILE A 43 -8.15 -11.23 22.90
CA ILE A 43 -7.52 -9.92 23.16
C ILE A 43 -8.34 -9.19 24.22
N ALA A 44 -7.68 -8.82 25.33
CA ALA A 44 -8.32 -8.14 26.47
C ALA A 44 -9.59 -8.85 26.94
N ASP A 45 -9.62 -10.19 26.94
CA ASP A 45 -10.76 -11.03 27.33
C ASP A 45 -12.06 -10.67 26.59
N GLY A 46 -11.98 -10.16 25.38
CA GLY A 46 -13.12 -9.70 24.60
C GLY A 46 -13.85 -8.49 25.17
N LYS A 47 -13.25 -7.78 26.15
CA LYS A 47 -13.90 -6.65 26.83
C LYS A 47 -13.75 -5.33 26.08
N ARG A 48 -12.76 -5.23 25.23
CA ARG A 48 -12.43 -4.00 24.49
C ARG A 48 -12.59 -4.23 23.00
N ASP A 49 -13.17 -3.24 22.32
CA ASP A 49 -13.16 -3.21 20.86
C ASP A 49 -11.75 -2.85 20.36
N ILE A 50 -11.32 -3.50 19.27
CA ILE A 50 -10.03 -3.32 18.65
C ILE A 50 -10.19 -3.09 17.14
N GLY A 51 -9.15 -2.55 16.52
CA GLY A 51 -9.13 -2.28 15.09
C GLY A 51 -10.02 -1.11 14.69
N GLY A 52 -10.64 -1.24 13.52
CA GLY A 52 -11.44 -0.20 12.89
C GLY A 52 -10.61 0.82 12.11
N TRP A 53 -11.06 1.15 10.90
CA TRP A 53 -10.29 1.98 9.97
C TRP A 53 -10.15 3.43 10.41
N ALA A 54 -11.11 3.94 11.17
CA ALA A 54 -11.01 5.27 11.80
C ALA A 54 -9.85 5.35 12.80
N ASN A 55 -9.66 4.29 13.59
CA ASN A 55 -8.55 4.20 14.53
C ASN A 55 -7.20 4.09 13.82
N ILE A 56 -7.11 3.23 12.79
CA ILE A 56 -5.92 3.11 11.94
C ILE A 56 -5.59 4.47 11.33
N THR A 57 -6.58 5.14 10.75
CA THR A 57 -6.42 6.46 10.13
C THR A 57 -5.87 7.49 11.12
N THR A 58 -6.38 7.47 12.35
CA THR A 58 -5.94 8.38 13.41
C THR A 58 -4.47 8.12 13.77
N LEU A 59 -4.09 6.86 14.00
CA LEU A 59 -2.71 6.48 14.30
C LEU A 59 -1.76 6.87 13.17
N VAL A 60 -2.12 6.57 11.91
CA VAL A 60 -1.29 6.93 10.75
C VAL A 60 -1.10 8.45 10.64
N LYS A 61 -2.16 9.23 10.84
CA LYS A 61 -2.08 10.70 10.84
C LYS A 61 -1.16 11.23 11.96
N GLN A 62 -1.22 10.62 13.14
CA GLN A 62 -0.34 10.97 14.26
C GLN A 62 1.14 10.69 13.93
N GLU A 63 1.44 9.52 13.34
CA GLU A 63 2.81 9.18 12.96
C GLU A 63 3.33 10.07 11.81
N LYS A 64 2.48 10.37 10.80
CA LYS A 64 2.85 11.32 9.74
C LYS A 64 3.07 12.76 10.27
N ALA A 65 2.42 13.13 11.36
CA ALA A 65 2.65 14.43 12.00
C ALA A 65 3.98 14.49 12.79
N LYS A 66 4.43 13.36 13.37
CA LYS A 66 5.70 13.24 14.08
C LYS A 66 6.91 13.20 13.14
N ASN A 67 6.79 12.45 12.04
CA ASN A 67 7.86 12.28 11.06
C ASN A 67 7.32 12.50 9.64
N LYS A 68 7.81 13.52 8.94
CA LYS A 68 7.41 13.83 7.56
C LYS A 68 7.84 12.75 6.56
N ALA A 69 8.89 11.99 6.87
CA ALA A 69 9.33 10.84 6.09
C ALA A 69 8.56 9.56 6.51
N THR A 70 7.24 9.65 6.56
CA THR A 70 6.33 8.54 6.89
C THR A 70 5.43 8.21 5.70
N TRP A 71 5.42 6.94 5.31
CA TRP A 71 4.56 6.38 4.25
C TRP A 71 3.56 5.40 4.83
N PHE A 72 2.39 5.33 4.21
CA PHE A 72 1.34 4.36 4.54
C PHE A 72 0.90 3.60 3.29
N PHE A 73 1.08 2.30 3.31
CA PHE A 73 0.78 1.38 2.22
C PHE A 73 -0.28 0.36 2.60
N ASP A 74 -0.98 -0.18 1.60
CA ASP A 74 -1.84 -1.34 1.77
C ASP A 74 -1.50 -2.41 0.71
N ALA A 75 -1.40 -3.66 1.14
CA ALA A 75 -0.97 -4.77 0.31
C ALA A 75 -2.14 -5.56 -0.34
N GLY A 76 -3.36 -5.02 -0.30
CA GLY A 76 -4.54 -5.63 -0.95
C GLY A 76 -5.44 -6.41 0.00
N ASP A 77 -6.48 -7.01 -0.55
CA ASP A 77 -7.55 -7.72 0.16
C ASP A 77 -8.34 -6.79 1.12
N TYR A 78 -8.69 -5.61 0.63
CA TYR A 78 -9.52 -4.65 1.38
C TYR A 78 -11.03 -4.81 1.10
N PHE A 79 -11.43 -5.48 -0.01
CA PHE A 79 -12.83 -5.82 -0.27
C PHE A 79 -13.28 -6.99 0.62
N THR A 80 -14.32 -7.65 0.30
CA THR A 80 -14.86 -8.89 0.85
C THR A 80 -14.63 -9.13 2.35
N GLY A 81 -15.72 -9.09 3.09
CA GLY A 81 -15.75 -9.26 4.55
C GLY A 81 -17.14 -8.95 5.07
N PRO A 82 -17.29 -8.02 6.02
CA PRO A 82 -18.58 -7.59 6.54
C PRO A 82 -19.56 -7.15 5.46
N TYR A 83 -20.84 -7.26 5.77
CA TYR A 83 -21.96 -7.13 4.84
C TYR A 83 -21.96 -5.84 4.00
N ILE A 84 -21.36 -4.77 4.51
CA ILE A 84 -21.22 -3.49 3.78
C ILE A 84 -20.48 -3.64 2.44
N SER A 85 -19.45 -4.49 2.39
CA SER A 85 -18.72 -4.74 1.15
C SER A 85 -19.58 -5.48 0.14
N SER A 86 -20.20 -6.59 0.55
CA SER A 86 -21.02 -7.41 -0.33
C SER A 86 -22.23 -6.64 -0.87
N LEU A 87 -22.92 -5.87 -0.01
CA LEU A 87 -24.07 -5.07 -0.38
C LEU A 87 -23.75 -3.98 -1.41
N THR A 88 -22.57 -3.37 -1.28
CA THR A 88 -22.14 -2.27 -2.16
C THR A 88 -21.16 -2.70 -3.24
N LYS A 89 -20.82 -4.00 -3.29
CA LYS A 89 -19.81 -4.57 -4.21
C LYS A 89 -18.48 -3.82 -4.15
N GLY A 90 -18.05 -3.44 -2.94
CA GLY A 90 -16.80 -2.73 -2.70
C GLY A 90 -16.88 -1.20 -2.83
N LYS A 91 -18.00 -0.62 -3.32
CA LYS A 91 -18.10 0.84 -3.47
C LYS A 91 -17.89 1.60 -2.16
N ALA A 92 -18.60 1.21 -1.10
CA ALA A 92 -18.45 1.85 0.21
C ALA A 92 -17.03 1.73 0.76
N ILE A 93 -16.34 0.65 0.43
CA ILE A 93 -14.96 0.41 0.85
C ILE A 93 -14.02 1.44 0.20
N ILE A 94 -14.12 1.64 -1.11
CA ILE A 94 -13.35 2.67 -1.81
C ILE A 94 -13.70 4.07 -1.30
N ASP A 95 -14.97 4.37 -1.05
CA ASP A 95 -15.38 5.67 -0.51
C ASP A 95 -14.72 5.95 0.86
N ILE A 96 -14.66 4.95 1.74
CA ILE A 96 -14.00 5.07 3.04
C ILE A 96 -12.48 5.16 2.88
N MET A 97 -11.86 4.30 2.06
CA MET A 97 -10.43 4.34 1.78
C MET A 97 -9.98 5.69 1.22
N ASN A 98 -10.84 6.37 0.44
CA ASN A 98 -10.58 7.72 -0.06
C ASN A 98 -10.45 8.79 1.04
N THR A 99 -10.86 8.49 2.27
CA THR A 99 -10.66 9.36 3.45
C THR A 99 -9.40 9.04 4.23
N MET A 100 -8.76 7.91 3.94
CA MET A 100 -7.55 7.43 4.60
C MET A 100 -6.29 7.94 3.89
N PRO A 101 -5.19 8.19 4.63
CA PRO A 101 -4.01 8.83 4.06
C PRO A 101 -3.05 7.83 3.39
N PHE A 102 -3.54 6.94 2.53
CA PHE A 102 -2.71 6.01 1.77
C PHE A 102 -1.77 6.73 0.81
N ASP A 103 -0.54 6.25 0.74
CA ASP A 103 0.46 6.72 -0.22
C ASP A 103 0.54 5.83 -1.46
N ALA A 104 0.31 4.53 -1.30
CA ALA A 104 0.04 3.60 -2.39
C ALA A 104 -0.68 2.35 -1.85
N VAL A 105 -1.44 1.70 -2.74
CA VAL A 105 -2.21 0.48 -2.46
C VAL A 105 -1.97 -0.49 -3.61
N THR A 106 -1.93 -1.79 -3.35
CA THR A 106 -1.97 -2.80 -4.41
C THR A 106 -3.31 -3.53 -4.45
N ILE A 107 -3.48 -4.45 -5.38
CA ILE A 107 -4.70 -5.22 -5.61
C ILE A 107 -4.46 -6.65 -5.12
N GLY A 108 -5.28 -7.13 -4.22
CA GLY A 108 -5.29 -8.52 -3.76
C GLY A 108 -6.26 -9.39 -4.55
N ASN A 109 -6.48 -10.63 -4.11
CA ASN A 109 -7.38 -11.56 -4.80
C ASN A 109 -8.85 -11.28 -4.51
N HIS A 110 -9.18 -10.80 -3.32
CA HIS A 110 -10.56 -10.51 -2.94
C HIS A 110 -11.15 -9.26 -3.58
N GLU A 111 -10.34 -8.43 -4.21
CA GLU A 111 -10.84 -7.33 -5.05
C GLU A 111 -11.63 -7.84 -6.25
N PHE A 112 -11.39 -9.09 -6.68
CA PHE A 112 -12.06 -9.71 -7.84
C PHE A 112 -13.32 -10.50 -7.50
N ASP A 113 -13.73 -10.61 -6.25
CA ASP A 113 -14.88 -11.44 -5.82
C ASP A 113 -16.21 -11.02 -6.43
N HIS A 114 -16.34 -9.76 -6.81
CA HIS A 114 -17.52 -9.21 -7.49
C HIS A 114 -17.33 -9.08 -9.01
N GLY A 115 -16.33 -9.73 -9.58
CA GLY A 115 -16.01 -9.77 -11.00
C GLY A 115 -15.10 -8.62 -11.45
N TRP A 116 -14.42 -8.86 -12.56
CA TRP A 116 -13.39 -7.99 -13.14
C TRP A 116 -13.88 -6.58 -13.48
N ASP A 117 -15.06 -6.49 -14.10
CA ASP A 117 -15.64 -5.20 -14.50
C ASP A 117 -15.97 -4.35 -13.27
N ASN A 118 -16.51 -5.00 -12.22
CA ASN A 118 -16.77 -4.31 -10.97
C ASN A 118 -15.47 -3.86 -10.30
N THR A 119 -14.43 -4.68 -10.31
CA THR A 119 -13.11 -4.31 -9.77
C THR A 119 -12.60 -3.05 -10.46
N LEU A 120 -12.56 -3.03 -11.78
CA LEU A 120 -12.14 -1.84 -12.55
C LEU A 120 -13.00 -0.62 -12.22
N LEU A 121 -14.32 -0.79 -12.15
CA LEU A 121 -15.25 0.28 -11.82
C LEU A 121 -14.96 0.88 -10.44
N GLN A 122 -14.79 0.04 -9.42
CA GLN A 122 -14.55 0.54 -8.07
C GLN A 122 -13.16 1.17 -7.93
N LEU A 123 -12.11 0.51 -8.43
CA LEU A 123 -10.76 1.03 -8.39
C LEU A 123 -10.58 2.34 -9.16
N SER A 124 -11.34 2.57 -10.22
CA SER A 124 -11.32 3.84 -10.95
C SER A 124 -11.81 5.04 -10.13
N GLN A 125 -12.53 4.80 -9.04
CA GLN A 125 -13.01 5.83 -8.11
C GLN A 125 -12.02 6.14 -6.98
N ALA A 126 -10.91 5.40 -6.88
CA ALA A 126 -9.88 5.61 -5.87
C ALA A 126 -9.15 6.94 -6.09
N LYS A 127 -8.98 7.70 -5.00
CA LYS A 127 -8.22 8.97 -4.97
C LYS A 127 -6.78 8.79 -4.50
N PHE A 128 -6.40 7.58 -4.17
CA PHE A 128 -5.05 7.19 -3.78
C PHE A 128 -4.36 6.42 -4.92
N PRO A 129 -3.03 6.40 -4.99
CA PRO A 129 -2.31 5.64 -6.00
C PRO A 129 -2.53 4.14 -5.85
N ILE A 130 -2.95 3.47 -6.93
CA ILE A 130 -2.99 2.02 -7.02
C ILE A 130 -1.86 1.57 -7.93
N VAL A 131 -1.11 0.55 -7.52
CA VAL A 131 -0.01 -0.04 -8.28
C VAL A 131 -0.21 -1.54 -8.42
N GLN A 132 -0.07 -2.07 -9.65
CA GLN A 132 -0.21 -3.50 -9.93
C GLN A 132 0.57 -3.86 -11.21
N GLY A 133 1.58 -4.72 -11.08
CA GLY A 133 2.54 -4.95 -12.16
C GLY A 133 2.50 -6.33 -12.82
N ASN A 134 1.80 -7.32 -12.24
CA ASN A 134 1.86 -8.70 -12.70
C ASN A 134 0.50 -9.39 -12.92
N ILE A 135 -0.58 -8.64 -13.02
CA ILE A 135 -1.88 -9.16 -13.47
C ILE A 135 -2.08 -8.75 -14.93
N PHE A 136 -2.32 -9.72 -15.79
CA PHE A 136 -2.50 -9.52 -17.23
C PHE A 136 -3.79 -10.19 -17.69
N TYR A 137 -4.38 -9.67 -18.76
CA TYR A 137 -5.47 -10.35 -19.43
C TYR A 137 -4.95 -11.64 -20.08
N GLN A 138 -5.74 -12.71 -20.00
CA GLN A 138 -5.38 -14.02 -20.50
C GLN A 138 -4.93 -13.97 -21.99
N ASN A 139 -3.87 -14.71 -22.31
CA ASN A 139 -3.27 -14.77 -23.63
C ASN A 139 -2.87 -13.39 -24.22
N SER A 140 -2.56 -12.43 -23.37
CA SER A 140 -2.25 -11.06 -23.74
C SER A 140 -1.08 -10.52 -22.92
N SER A 141 -0.33 -9.59 -23.49
CA SER A 141 0.63 -8.75 -22.76
C SER A 141 -0.03 -7.50 -22.16
N LYS A 142 -1.34 -7.34 -22.34
CA LYS A 142 -2.08 -6.19 -21.80
C LYS A 142 -2.21 -6.34 -20.29
N SER A 143 -1.68 -5.38 -19.56
CA SER A 143 -1.83 -5.31 -18.09
C SER A 143 -3.29 -5.04 -17.71
N PHE A 144 -3.75 -5.65 -16.62
CA PHE A 144 -5.04 -5.36 -16.01
C PHE A 144 -5.07 -3.93 -15.44
N TRP A 145 -3.95 -3.49 -14.87
CA TRP A 145 -3.77 -2.14 -14.34
C TRP A 145 -2.52 -1.54 -14.95
N ASP A 146 -2.62 -0.35 -15.52
CA ASP A 146 -1.56 0.27 -16.32
C ASP A 146 -0.47 0.97 -15.50
N LYS A 147 -0.56 0.94 -14.18
CA LYS A 147 0.42 1.53 -13.28
C LYS A 147 1.13 0.46 -12.42
N PRO A 148 2.26 -0.11 -12.91
CA PRO A 148 2.95 -1.18 -12.20
C PRO A 148 3.71 -0.70 -10.96
N TYR A 149 4.11 0.56 -10.92
CA TYR A 149 4.85 1.16 -9.81
C TYR A 149 4.57 2.65 -9.68
N THR A 150 4.97 3.21 -8.55
CA THR A 150 5.00 4.66 -8.33
C THR A 150 6.26 5.04 -7.55
N ILE A 151 6.72 6.29 -7.69
CA ILE A 151 7.80 6.86 -6.89
C ILE A 151 7.20 7.99 -6.07
N ILE A 152 7.40 7.95 -4.76
CA ILE A 152 6.84 8.93 -3.83
C ILE A 152 7.97 9.57 -3.06
N GLU A 153 8.07 10.88 -3.15
CA GLU A 153 9.06 11.67 -2.42
C GLU A 153 8.42 12.34 -1.21
N LYS A 154 9.03 12.18 -0.05
CA LYS A 154 8.68 12.90 1.18
C LYS A 154 9.94 13.29 1.92
N ASP A 155 9.99 14.53 2.33
CA ASP A 155 11.08 15.09 3.13
C ASP A 155 12.48 14.77 2.56
N GLY A 156 12.63 14.84 1.21
CA GLY A 156 13.87 14.56 0.49
C GLY A 156 14.22 13.07 0.33
N VAL A 157 13.37 12.16 0.78
CA VAL A 157 13.54 10.71 0.57
C VAL A 157 12.59 10.22 -0.51
N LYS A 158 13.10 9.49 -1.49
CA LYS A 158 12.32 8.87 -2.58
C LYS A 158 12.17 7.38 -2.32
N ILE A 159 10.92 6.89 -2.34
CA ILE A 159 10.60 5.46 -2.26
C ILE A 159 9.93 5.04 -3.56
N GLY A 160 10.47 4.00 -4.21
CA GLY A 160 9.82 3.28 -5.30
C GLY A 160 8.93 2.19 -4.73
N VAL A 161 7.67 2.15 -5.14
CA VAL A 161 6.67 1.17 -4.71
C VAL A 161 6.21 0.39 -5.92
N ILE A 162 6.37 -0.93 -5.90
CA ILE A 162 5.92 -1.85 -6.96
C ILE A 162 4.79 -2.70 -6.38
N GLY A 163 3.66 -2.78 -7.08
CA GLY A 163 2.56 -3.67 -6.72
C GLY A 163 2.72 -5.03 -7.38
N LEU A 164 2.72 -6.09 -6.59
CA LEU A 164 2.77 -7.48 -7.08
C LEU A 164 1.71 -8.31 -6.39
N HIS A 165 1.11 -9.20 -7.15
CA HIS A 165 0.13 -10.17 -6.69
C HIS A 165 0.74 -11.57 -6.59
N GLY A 166 0.38 -12.32 -5.54
CA GLY A 166 0.83 -13.69 -5.37
C GLY A 166 0.17 -14.64 -6.39
N VAL A 167 0.97 -15.40 -7.12
CA VAL A 167 0.48 -16.27 -8.22
C VAL A 167 -0.54 -17.30 -7.74
N PHE A 168 -0.38 -17.83 -6.52
CA PHE A 168 -1.28 -18.86 -5.98
C PHE A 168 -2.59 -18.27 -5.43
N ALA A 169 -2.55 -17.10 -4.81
CA ALA A 169 -3.72 -16.48 -4.20
C ALA A 169 -4.79 -16.10 -5.24
N PHE A 170 -4.37 -15.74 -6.46
CA PHE A 170 -5.30 -15.34 -7.53
C PHE A 170 -6.26 -16.45 -7.94
N ASN A 171 -5.82 -17.71 -7.90
CA ASN A 171 -6.63 -18.87 -8.26
C ASN A 171 -7.71 -19.21 -7.21
N ASP A 172 -7.67 -18.59 -6.04
CA ASP A 172 -8.59 -18.88 -4.94
C ASP A 172 -9.85 -18.00 -4.95
N THR A 173 -9.92 -17.00 -5.85
CA THR A 173 -11.12 -16.18 -6.00
C THR A 173 -12.19 -16.87 -6.84
N VAL A 174 -13.46 -16.64 -6.49
CA VAL A 174 -14.60 -17.21 -7.21
C VAL A 174 -14.66 -16.72 -8.66
N SER A 175 -14.34 -15.45 -8.89
CA SER A 175 -14.38 -14.83 -10.22
C SER A 175 -13.24 -15.30 -11.13
N ALA A 176 -12.03 -15.51 -10.61
CA ALA A 176 -10.92 -16.06 -11.39
C ALA A 176 -11.27 -17.44 -11.95
N ARG A 177 -11.88 -18.31 -11.13
CA ARG A 177 -12.33 -19.64 -11.57
C ARG A 177 -13.41 -19.60 -12.66
N SER A 178 -14.24 -18.58 -12.69
CA SER A 178 -15.30 -18.43 -13.70
C SER A 178 -14.77 -17.95 -15.05
N GLU A 179 -13.70 -17.16 -15.07
CA GLU A 179 -13.08 -16.66 -16.31
C GLU A 179 -12.14 -17.67 -16.97
N GLU A 180 -11.53 -18.57 -16.21
CA GLU A 180 -10.75 -19.70 -16.76
C GLU A 180 -11.59 -20.69 -17.60
N ARG A 181 -12.91 -20.63 -17.50
CA ARG A 181 -13.83 -21.54 -18.21
C ARG A 181 -14.45 -20.94 -19.48
N ARG A 182 -14.07 -19.75 -19.87
CA ARG A 182 -14.49 -19.06 -21.09
C ARG A 182 -13.29 -18.88 -22.05
#